data_babcc9d62f84ad5487d386cc096dbb80
#
_entry.id   babcc9d62f84ad5487d386cc096dbb80
#
_cell.length_a   1.000
_cell.length_b   1.000
_cell.length_c   1.000
_cell.angle_alpha   90.00
_cell.angle_beta   90.00
_cell.angle_gamma   90.00
#
_symmetry.space_group_name_H-M   'P 1'
#
loop_
_entity.id
_entity.type
_entity.pdbx_description
1 polymer ?
#
loop_
_entity_poly.entity_id
_entity_poly.type
_entity_poly.pdbx_seq_one_letter_code
_entity_poly.pdbx_strand_id
1 'polypeptide(L)'
;SGENSLLIKASDVPIILPKVKEADPIGMVPSSSTSITLLFGDSLMSALLAKRNFTKERFKIYHPGGSIGKTLLLVKDIMLKGNKIPFISFNKNIEQAVKIISKKNLGIGIIVKSRKVIGIVTDGDIRRGSKKYTGETKITNLMTKSPLFISEDISAAKALSIMSDKKITSLIVSSESDFKKKKKIFSAKGILHIHSLLKYGME
;
A
#
# COMPACT_ATOMS: atom_id res chain seq x y z
N SER A 1 -44.00 -1.70 7.66
CA SER A 1 -45.30 -1.35 7.08
C SER A 1 -46.36 -2.36 7.54
N GLY A 2 -47.65 -1.93 7.62
CA GLY A 2 -48.72 -2.85 8.00
C GLY A 2 -48.92 -3.96 6.95
N GLU A 3 -49.43 -5.11 7.38
CA GLU A 3 -49.60 -6.33 6.56
C GLU A 3 -50.39 -6.13 5.26
N ASN A 4 -51.23 -5.10 5.19
CA ASN A 4 -52.05 -4.78 4.01
C ASN A 4 -51.60 -3.53 3.28
N SER A 5 -50.35 -3.08 3.46
CA SER A 5 -49.87 -1.87 2.82
C SER A 5 -49.61 -2.07 1.30
N LEU A 6 -49.65 -1.00 0.53
CA LEU A 6 -49.33 -1.05 -0.89
C LEU A 6 -47.92 -1.56 -1.13
N LEU A 7 -47.00 -1.30 -0.22
CA LEU A 7 -45.61 -1.75 -0.30
C LEU A 7 -45.51 -3.28 -0.24
N ILE A 8 -46.25 -3.92 0.66
CA ILE A 8 -46.32 -5.38 0.75
C ILE A 8 -46.93 -5.99 -0.51
N LYS A 9 -48.00 -5.40 -1.04
CA LYS A 9 -48.65 -5.87 -2.25
C LYS A 9 -47.80 -5.75 -3.50
N ALA A 10 -46.92 -4.75 -3.56
CA ALA A 10 -46.02 -4.49 -4.67
C ALA A 10 -44.65 -5.21 -4.56
N SER A 11 -44.38 -5.88 -3.45
CA SER A 11 -43.08 -6.54 -3.22
C SER A 11 -43.09 -7.99 -3.74
N ASP A 12 -42.05 -8.38 -4.47
CA ASP A 12 -41.82 -9.78 -4.85
C ASP A 12 -41.53 -10.70 -3.64
N VAL A 13 -40.87 -10.13 -2.63
CA VAL A 13 -40.58 -10.80 -1.36
C VAL A 13 -40.93 -9.88 -0.22
N PRO A 14 -42.18 -9.95 0.29
CA PRO A 14 -42.64 -9.10 1.39
C PRO A 14 -42.00 -9.54 2.71
N ILE A 15 -41.39 -8.59 3.43
CA ILE A 15 -40.83 -8.78 4.74
C ILE A 15 -41.50 -7.86 5.73
N ILE A 16 -42.15 -8.45 6.74
CA ILE A 16 -42.85 -7.73 7.76
C ILE A 16 -41.97 -7.67 9.01
N LEU A 17 -41.57 -6.47 9.38
CA LEU A 17 -40.81 -6.22 10.61
C LEU A 17 -41.76 -6.19 11.81
N PRO A 18 -41.30 -6.61 12.99
CA PRO A 18 -42.13 -6.62 14.18
C PRO A 18 -42.59 -5.19 14.55
N LYS A 19 -43.82 -5.09 15.04
CA LYS A 19 -44.29 -3.86 15.65
C LYS A 19 -43.64 -3.67 17.00
N VAL A 20 -42.99 -2.53 17.20
CA VAL A 20 -42.29 -2.16 18.44
C VAL A 20 -42.81 -0.82 18.93
N LYS A 21 -42.74 -0.65 20.24
CA LYS A 21 -43.00 0.63 20.86
C LYS A 21 -41.81 1.57 20.55
N GLU A 22 -42.12 2.79 20.11
CA GLU A 22 -41.09 3.81 19.90
C GLU A 22 -40.50 4.23 21.25
N ALA A 23 -39.17 4.53 21.24
CA ALA A 23 -38.44 4.85 22.46
C ALA A 23 -38.57 6.30 22.88
N ASP A 24 -39.16 7.15 22.02
CA ASP A 24 -39.37 8.55 22.34
C ASP A 24 -40.47 8.73 23.41
N PRO A 25 -40.44 9.83 24.21
CA PRO A 25 -41.37 10.02 25.33
C PRO A 25 -42.85 10.13 24.93
N ILE A 26 -43.15 10.52 23.70
CA ILE A 26 -44.53 10.65 23.20
C ILE A 26 -45.02 9.46 22.36
N GLY A 27 -44.08 8.54 22.02
CA GLY A 27 -44.37 7.34 21.26
C GLY A 27 -44.73 7.55 19.79
N MET A 28 -44.33 8.67 19.20
CA MET A 28 -44.71 9.10 17.85
C MET A 28 -43.51 9.28 16.92
N VAL A 29 -42.32 9.56 17.48
CA VAL A 29 -41.11 9.79 16.69
C VAL A 29 -40.44 8.47 16.35
N PRO A 30 -40.24 8.17 15.06
CA PRO A 30 -39.55 6.90 14.67
C PRO A 30 -38.17 6.77 15.31
N SER A 31 -37.95 5.77 16.11
CA SER A 31 -36.73 5.49 16.84
C SER A 31 -36.44 3.99 16.85
N SER A 32 -37.24 3.20 17.58
CA SER A 32 -37.11 1.73 17.61
C SER A 32 -37.42 1.10 16.24
N SER A 33 -38.45 1.60 15.55
CA SER A 33 -38.83 1.12 14.23
C SER A 33 -37.75 1.39 13.16
N THR A 34 -37.13 2.55 13.19
CA THR A 34 -36.00 2.87 12.29
C THR A 34 -34.78 2.05 12.60
N SER A 35 -34.47 1.81 13.89
CA SER A 35 -33.34 0.96 14.32
C SER A 35 -33.49 -0.47 13.83
N ILE A 36 -34.70 -1.06 13.95
CA ILE A 36 -34.96 -2.41 13.45
C ILE A 36 -34.85 -2.48 11.93
N THR A 37 -35.34 -1.47 11.22
CA THR A 37 -35.25 -1.41 9.76
C THR A 37 -33.78 -1.34 9.30
N LEU A 38 -32.97 -0.53 9.97
CA LEU A 38 -31.54 -0.43 9.70
C LEU A 38 -30.83 -1.75 9.98
N LEU A 39 -31.07 -2.36 11.16
CA LEU A 39 -30.49 -3.64 11.54
C LEU A 39 -30.82 -4.74 10.54
N PHE A 40 -32.06 -4.79 10.07
CA PHE A 40 -32.48 -5.73 9.02
C PHE A 40 -31.71 -5.50 7.72
N GLY A 41 -31.60 -4.23 7.27
CA GLY A 41 -30.86 -3.87 6.06
C GLY A 41 -29.38 -4.26 6.15
N ASP A 42 -28.73 -3.98 7.28
CA ASP A 42 -27.33 -4.34 7.52
C ASP A 42 -27.12 -5.87 7.58
N SER A 43 -28.07 -6.59 8.17
CA SER A 43 -28.04 -8.07 8.22
C SER A 43 -28.17 -8.67 6.82
N LEU A 44 -29.07 -8.15 6.00
CA LEU A 44 -29.26 -8.56 4.61
C LEU A 44 -28.01 -8.25 3.76
N MET A 45 -27.45 -7.06 3.92
CA MET A 45 -26.20 -6.67 3.26
C MET A 45 -25.08 -7.65 3.64
N SER A 46 -24.90 -7.94 4.92
CA SER A 46 -23.86 -8.86 5.41
C SER A 46 -24.01 -10.26 4.84
N ALA A 47 -25.25 -10.77 4.81
CA ALA A 47 -25.57 -12.07 4.22
C ALA A 47 -25.27 -12.11 2.71
N LEU A 48 -25.59 -11.03 1.98
CA LEU A 48 -25.29 -10.91 0.54
C LEU A 48 -23.80 -10.82 0.26
N LEU A 49 -23.03 -10.09 1.06
CA LEU A 49 -21.59 -10.03 0.95
C LEU A 49 -20.96 -11.41 1.15
N ALA A 50 -21.41 -12.15 2.16
CA ALA A 50 -20.95 -13.52 2.40
C ALA A 50 -21.32 -14.45 1.25
N LYS A 51 -22.58 -14.44 0.79
CA LYS A 51 -23.05 -15.27 -0.33
C LYS A 51 -22.33 -15.00 -1.64
N ARG A 52 -21.93 -13.74 -1.89
CA ARG A 52 -21.20 -13.31 -3.11
C ARG A 52 -19.69 -13.44 -2.98
N ASN A 53 -19.16 -13.97 -1.88
CA ASN A 53 -17.73 -14.01 -1.59
C ASN A 53 -17.06 -12.63 -1.84
N PHE A 54 -17.69 -11.57 -1.30
CA PHE A 54 -17.22 -10.21 -1.50
C PHE A 54 -15.95 -9.99 -0.67
N THR A 55 -14.84 -9.63 -1.35
CA THR A 55 -13.51 -9.52 -0.75
C THR A 55 -13.10 -8.06 -0.53
N LYS A 56 -12.06 -7.86 0.29
CA LYS A 56 -11.44 -6.55 0.50
C LYS A 56 -10.92 -5.94 -0.80
N GLU A 57 -10.43 -6.77 -1.73
CA GLU A 57 -9.94 -6.34 -3.04
C GLU A 57 -11.07 -5.77 -3.87
N ARG A 58 -12.25 -6.42 -3.87
CA ARG A 58 -13.45 -5.88 -4.52
C ARG A 58 -13.91 -4.58 -3.87
N PHE A 59 -13.91 -4.50 -2.53
CA PHE A 59 -14.27 -3.27 -1.81
C PHE A 59 -13.39 -2.09 -2.23
N LYS A 60 -12.08 -2.31 -2.38
CA LYS A 60 -11.11 -1.31 -2.83
C LYS A 60 -11.45 -0.71 -4.20
N ILE A 61 -12.00 -1.52 -5.13
CA ILE A 61 -12.38 -1.06 -6.47
C ILE A 61 -13.48 0.02 -6.40
N TYR A 62 -14.42 -0.14 -5.47
CA TYR A 62 -15.54 0.80 -5.30
C TYR A 62 -15.19 2.01 -4.42
N HIS A 63 -14.11 1.94 -3.63
CA HIS A 63 -13.71 2.99 -2.68
C HIS A 63 -12.23 3.37 -2.83
N PRO A 64 -11.74 3.77 -4.01
CA PRO A 64 -10.31 3.96 -4.27
C PRO A 64 -9.69 5.13 -3.51
N GLY A 65 -10.46 6.17 -3.19
CA GLY A 65 -9.98 7.41 -2.54
C GLY A 65 -10.32 7.54 -1.06
N GLY A 66 -11.10 6.64 -0.48
CA GLY A 66 -11.53 6.72 0.93
C GLY A 66 -10.45 6.27 1.92
N SER A 67 -10.61 6.62 3.20
CA SER A 67 -9.71 6.17 4.29
C SER A 67 -9.55 4.65 4.32
N ILE A 68 -10.63 3.90 4.09
CA ILE A 68 -10.62 2.43 4.03
C ILE A 68 -9.82 1.94 2.81
N GLY A 69 -9.97 2.60 1.64
CA GLY A 69 -9.19 2.26 0.44
C GLY A 69 -7.70 2.45 0.66
N LYS A 70 -7.30 3.51 1.36
CA LYS A 70 -5.90 3.78 1.71
C LYS A 70 -5.31 2.69 2.63
N THR A 71 -6.06 2.22 3.63
CA THR A 71 -5.59 1.16 4.53
C THR A 71 -5.40 -0.20 3.84
N LEU A 72 -6.09 -0.42 2.72
CA LEU A 72 -6.00 -1.65 1.92
C LEU A 72 -4.93 -1.60 0.81
N LEU A 73 -4.24 -0.47 0.63
CA LEU A 73 -3.16 -0.35 -0.35
C LEU A 73 -1.97 -1.24 0.04
N LEU A 74 -1.53 -2.06 -0.90
CA LEU A 74 -0.31 -2.85 -0.77
C LEU A 74 0.86 -2.16 -1.48
N VAL A 75 2.06 -2.46 -1.04
CA VAL A 75 3.29 -1.92 -1.65
C VAL A 75 3.35 -2.24 -3.16
N LYS A 76 2.95 -3.43 -3.59
CA LYS A 76 2.92 -3.84 -5.01
C LYS A 76 2.04 -2.98 -5.90
N ASP A 77 1.03 -2.29 -5.32
CA ASP A 77 0.09 -1.43 -6.05
C ASP A 77 0.70 -0.07 -6.40
N ILE A 78 1.63 0.42 -5.57
CA ILE A 78 2.15 1.79 -5.63
C ILE A 78 3.67 1.89 -5.85
N MET A 79 4.40 0.77 -5.77
CA MET A 79 5.84 0.75 -6.02
C MET A 79 6.16 1.07 -7.49
N LEU A 80 7.31 1.69 -7.71
CA LEU A 80 7.88 1.89 -9.04
C LEU A 80 8.49 0.57 -9.55
N LYS A 81 8.23 0.23 -10.81
CA LYS A 81 8.63 -1.04 -11.44
C LYS A 81 9.43 -0.83 -12.72
N GLY A 82 10.09 -1.87 -13.18
CA GLY A 82 10.75 -1.93 -14.49
C GLY A 82 11.81 -0.86 -14.67
N ASN A 83 11.73 -0.11 -15.75
CA ASN A 83 12.72 0.92 -16.10
C ASN A 83 12.73 2.14 -15.15
N LYS A 84 11.74 2.28 -14.27
CA LYS A 84 11.72 3.34 -13.25
C LYS A 84 12.66 3.05 -12.08
N ILE A 85 13.12 1.81 -11.92
CA ILE A 85 14.04 1.42 -10.87
C ILE A 85 15.47 1.88 -11.25
N PRO A 86 16.19 2.57 -10.35
CA PRO A 86 17.55 3.07 -10.60
C PRO A 86 18.59 1.95 -10.42
N PHE A 87 18.56 0.92 -11.26
CA PHE A 87 19.58 -0.13 -11.25
C PHE A 87 20.91 0.36 -11.77
N ILE A 88 21.96 0.08 -11.02
CA ILE A 88 23.35 0.40 -11.33
C ILE A 88 24.16 -0.89 -11.33
N SER A 89 24.84 -1.21 -12.42
CA SER A 89 25.73 -2.36 -12.46
C SER A 89 26.93 -2.14 -11.52
N PHE A 90 27.36 -3.19 -10.83
CA PHE A 90 28.46 -3.15 -9.85
C PHE A 90 29.83 -2.73 -10.43
N ASN A 91 30.00 -2.82 -11.74
CA ASN A 91 31.22 -2.41 -12.44
C ASN A 91 31.24 -0.93 -12.83
N LYS A 92 30.16 -0.20 -12.60
CA LYS A 92 30.06 1.24 -12.87
C LYS A 92 30.91 2.05 -11.88
N ASN A 93 31.38 3.22 -12.34
CA ASN A 93 32.03 4.20 -11.48
C ASN A 93 31.03 5.21 -10.88
N ILE A 94 31.48 6.07 -9.98
CA ILE A 94 30.64 7.05 -9.28
C ILE A 94 29.99 8.01 -10.25
N GLU A 95 30.71 8.55 -11.24
CA GLU A 95 30.15 9.49 -12.21
C GLU A 95 28.99 8.88 -13.01
N GLN A 96 29.14 7.64 -13.46
CA GLN A 96 28.08 6.92 -14.19
C GLN A 96 26.87 6.64 -13.29
N ALA A 97 27.11 6.35 -12.00
CA ALA A 97 26.07 6.13 -11.02
C ALA A 97 25.27 7.42 -10.75
N VAL A 98 25.94 8.55 -10.59
CA VAL A 98 25.32 9.88 -10.43
C VAL A 98 24.40 10.18 -11.60
N LYS A 99 24.85 9.97 -12.85
CA LYS A 99 24.02 10.18 -14.05
C LYS A 99 22.71 9.34 -14.00
N ILE A 100 22.79 8.10 -13.53
CA ILE A 100 21.63 7.22 -13.41
C ILE A 100 20.67 7.70 -12.31
N ILE A 101 21.19 8.04 -11.13
CA ILE A 101 20.40 8.49 -9.98
C ILE A 101 19.68 9.80 -10.32
N SER A 102 20.40 10.78 -10.87
CA SER A 102 19.83 12.07 -11.28
C SER A 102 18.72 11.90 -12.33
N LYS A 103 18.94 11.04 -13.34
CA LYS A 103 17.90 10.75 -14.36
C LYS A 103 16.62 10.16 -13.77
N LYS A 104 16.72 9.37 -12.69
CA LYS A 104 15.56 8.72 -12.03
C LYS A 104 14.93 9.58 -10.95
N ASN A 105 15.62 10.60 -10.47
CA ASN A 105 15.15 11.58 -9.48
C ASN A 105 14.56 10.93 -8.19
N LEU A 106 15.21 9.87 -7.70
CA LEU A 106 14.81 9.16 -6.48
C LEU A 106 15.83 9.30 -5.34
N GLY A 107 16.95 9.98 -5.57
CA GLY A 107 18.01 10.17 -4.58
C GLY A 107 18.73 8.88 -4.15
N ILE A 108 18.50 7.76 -4.85
CA ILE A 108 19.04 6.43 -4.53
C ILE A 108 19.36 5.65 -5.79
N GLY A 109 20.40 4.81 -5.74
CA GLY A 109 20.74 3.80 -6.75
C GLY A 109 20.83 2.42 -6.13
N ILE A 110 20.35 1.41 -6.84
CA ILE A 110 20.37 -0.01 -6.42
C ILE A 110 21.47 -0.71 -7.17
N ILE A 111 22.54 -1.13 -6.47
CA ILE A 111 23.69 -1.77 -7.07
C ILE A 111 23.41 -3.25 -7.23
N VAL A 112 23.56 -3.72 -8.47
CA VAL A 112 23.27 -5.11 -8.84
C VAL A 112 24.45 -5.81 -9.49
N LYS A 113 24.58 -7.11 -9.18
CA LYS A 113 25.47 -8.08 -9.85
C LYS A 113 24.63 -9.29 -10.25
N SER A 114 24.66 -9.67 -11.53
CA SER A 114 23.85 -10.79 -12.06
C SER A 114 22.37 -10.70 -11.66
N ARG A 115 21.76 -9.50 -11.80
CA ARG A 115 20.36 -9.19 -11.42
C ARG A 115 20.04 -9.32 -9.93
N LYS A 116 21.03 -9.54 -9.08
CA LYS A 116 20.87 -9.59 -7.61
C LYS A 116 21.33 -8.29 -6.98
N VAL A 117 20.59 -7.83 -6.00
CA VAL A 117 20.93 -6.64 -5.22
C VAL A 117 22.10 -6.98 -4.30
N ILE A 118 23.16 -6.18 -4.36
CA ILE A 118 24.33 -6.30 -3.51
C ILE A 118 24.55 -5.08 -2.60
N GLY A 119 23.90 -3.96 -2.91
CA GLY A 119 24.00 -2.75 -2.12
C GLY A 119 23.13 -1.63 -2.67
N ILE A 120 23.17 -0.51 -2.00
CA ILE A 120 22.57 0.77 -2.42
C ILE A 120 23.59 1.89 -2.29
N VAL A 121 23.33 2.96 -3.01
CA VAL A 121 24.03 4.24 -2.83
C VAL A 121 23.00 5.37 -2.89
N THR A 122 23.12 6.34 -2.01
CA THR A 122 22.25 7.50 -1.94
C THR A 122 23.01 8.77 -2.32
N ASP A 123 22.31 9.88 -2.63
CA ASP A 123 22.92 11.18 -2.83
C ASP A 123 23.74 11.62 -1.61
N GLY A 124 23.29 11.24 -0.40
CA GLY A 124 24.03 11.48 0.83
C GLY A 124 25.36 10.72 0.87
N ASP A 125 25.40 9.48 0.38
CA ASP A 125 26.65 8.70 0.32
C ASP A 125 27.61 9.30 -0.68
N ILE A 126 27.12 9.71 -1.86
CA ILE A 126 27.92 10.38 -2.90
C ILE A 126 28.52 11.67 -2.34
N ARG A 127 27.71 12.50 -1.69
CA ARG A 127 28.18 13.76 -1.08
C ARG A 127 29.23 13.54 0.00
N ARG A 128 29.05 12.54 0.86
CA ARG A 128 30.06 12.19 1.88
C ARG A 128 31.32 11.62 1.26
N GLY A 129 31.16 10.81 0.20
CA GLY A 129 32.27 10.15 -0.48
C GLY A 129 33.09 11.08 -1.38
N SER A 130 32.56 12.24 -1.83
CA SER A 130 33.25 13.18 -2.73
C SER A 130 34.56 13.73 -2.17
N LYS A 131 34.74 13.72 -0.84
CA LYS A 131 35.99 14.12 -0.19
C LYS A 131 37.10 13.05 -0.27
N LYS A 132 36.73 11.78 -0.55
CA LYS A 132 37.65 10.62 -0.51
C LYS A 132 37.81 9.95 -1.84
N TYR A 133 36.82 10.01 -2.72
CA TYR A 133 36.73 9.28 -3.96
C TYR A 133 36.55 10.20 -5.15
N THR A 134 37.20 9.87 -6.27
CA THR A 134 37.00 10.55 -7.55
C THR A 134 35.81 9.96 -8.32
N GLY A 135 35.35 10.64 -9.37
CA GLY A 135 34.28 10.17 -10.24
C GLY A 135 34.54 8.80 -10.89
N GLU A 136 35.83 8.48 -11.13
CA GLU A 136 36.27 7.22 -11.74
C GLU A 136 36.31 6.03 -10.77
N THR A 137 36.23 6.30 -9.47
CA THR A 137 36.21 5.24 -8.45
C THR A 137 34.99 4.33 -8.63
N LYS A 138 35.18 3.02 -8.49
CA LYS A 138 34.06 2.05 -8.56
C LYS A 138 32.98 2.36 -7.52
N ILE A 139 31.71 2.33 -7.94
CA ILE A 139 30.58 2.61 -7.06
C ILE A 139 30.49 1.66 -5.87
N THR A 140 31.02 0.45 -5.99
CA THR A 140 31.07 -0.54 -4.91
C THR A 140 31.88 -0.10 -3.70
N ASN A 141 32.77 0.88 -3.83
CA ASN A 141 33.54 1.43 -2.72
C ASN A 141 32.72 2.38 -1.84
N LEU A 142 31.60 2.89 -2.39
CA LEU A 142 30.73 3.85 -1.74
C LEU A 142 29.41 3.23 -1.26
N MET A 143 29.07 2.02 -1.75
CA MET A 143 27.77 1.43 -1.49
C MET A 143 27.60 0.98 -0.03
N THR A 144 26.38 1.14 0.48
CA THR A 144 25.90 0.46 1.69
C THR A 144 25.51 -0.97 1.33
N LYS A 145 26.18 -1.94 1.94
CA LYS A 145 25.91 -3.38 1.75
C LYS A 145 24.67 -3.81 2.54
N SER A 146 24.03 -4.90 2.11
CA SER A 146 22.85 -5.50 2.79
C SER A 146 21.73 -4.48 3.04
N PRO A 147 21.20 -3.84 1.99
CA PRO A 147 20.19 -2.82 2.13
C PRO A 147 18.90 -3.39 2.72
N LEU A 148 18.16 -2.55 3.43
CA LEU A 148 16.83 -2.89 3.91
C LEU A 148 15.88 -3.10 2.71
N PHE A 149 15.10 -4.16 2.77
CA PHE A 149 14.05 -4.42 1.80
C PHE A 149 12.78 -4.93 2.47
N ILE A 150 11.67 -4.80 1.77
CA ILE A 150 10.35 -5.18 2.25
C ILE A 150 9.67 -6.12 1.26
N SER A 151 8.65 -6.84 1.73
CA SER A 151 7.77 -7.62 0.86
C SER A 151 6.86 -6.73 0.03
N GLU A 152 6.57 -7.13 -1.19
CA GLU A 152 5.58 -6.49 -2.06
C GLU A 152 4.14 -6.58 -1.51
N ASP A 153 3.86 -7.53 -0.62
CA ASP A 153 2.53 -7.83 -0.09
C ASP A 153 2.24 -7.15 1.27
N ILE A 154 3.16 -6.37 1.82
CA ILE A 154 2.84 -5.58 3.03
C ILE A 154 2.00 -4.35 2.67
N SER A 155 1.25 -3.84 3.67
CA SER A 155 0.47 -2.62 3.49
C SER A 155 1.37 -1.40 3.28
N ALA A 156 0.90 -0.45 2.48
CA ALA A 156 1.58 0.82 2.27
C ALA A 156 1.75 1.61 3.58
N ALA A 157 0.78 1.54 4.50
CA ALA A 157 0.86 2.13 5.83
C ALA A 157 2.02 1.56 6.66
N LYS A 158 2.21 0.21 6.62
CA LYS A 158 3.35 -0.42 7.31
C LYS A 158 4.68 -0.01 6.70
N ALA A 159 4.74 0.12 5.37
CA ALA A 159 5.94 0.61 4.70
C ALA A 159 6.26 2.06 5.08
N LEU A 160 5.26 2.93 5.20
CA LEU A 160 5.42 4.31 5.66
C LEU A 160 5.95 4.36 7.09
N SER A 161 5.40 3.56 8.02
CA SER A 161 5.92 3.44 9.39
C SER A 161 7.41 3.05 9.39
N ILE A 162 7.81 2.06 8.57
CA ILE A 162 9.21 1.64 8.47
C ILE A 162 10.10 2.79 7.94
N MET A 163 9.63 3.56 6.94
CA MET A 163 10.37 4.71 6.42
C MET A 163 10.55 5.79 7.48
N SER A 164 9.50 6.10 8.25
CA SER A 164 9.52 7.07 9.34
C SER A 164 10.49 6.65 10.44
N ASP A 165 10.35 5.41 10.95
CA ASP A 165 11.18 4.87 12.03
C ASP A 165 12.68 4.85 11.67
N LYS A 166 12.97 4.51 10.41
CA LYS A 166 14.35 4.43 9.89
C LYS A 166 14.86 5.74 9.31
N LYS A 167 14.01 6.79 9.24
CA LYS A 167 14.34 8.10 8.66
C LYS A 167 14.88 7.97 7.23
N ILE A 168 14.22 7.16 6.40
CA ILE A 168 14.58 6.90 5.01
C ILE A 168 13.42 7.23 4.07
N THR A 169 13.73 7.63 2.86
CA THR A 169 12.75 8.05 1.84
C THR A 169 12.45 6.98 0.81
N SER A 170 13.19 5.87 0.83
CA SER A 170 13.05 4.80 -0.16
C SER A 170 13.25 3.43 0.46
N LEU A 171 12.48 2.45 -0.01
CA LEU A 171 12.60 1.03 0.36
C LEU A 171 12.67 0.17 -0.90
N ILE A 172 13.61 -0.78 -0.92
CA ILE A 172 13.65 -1.80 -1.97
C ILE A 172 12.52 -2.78 -1.71
N VAL A 173 11.83 -3.19 -2.77
CA VAL A 173 10.75 -4.15 -2.71
C VAL A 173 11.17 -5.45 -3.37
N SER A 174 10.96 -6.56 -2.67
CA SER A 174 11.25 -7.91 -3.17
C SER A 174 10.02 -8.81 -3.08
N SER A 175 10.15 -10.06 -3.55
CA SER A 175 9.10 -11.05 -3.40
C SER A 175 8.87 -11.43 -1.94
N GLU A 176 7.66 -11.84 -1.62
CA GLU A 176 7.31 -12.37 -0.29
C GLU A 176 8.21 -13.56 0.11
N SER A 177 8.56 -14.43 -0.85
CA SER A 177 9.43 -15.59 -0.61
C SER A 177 10.86 -15.18 -0.22
N ASP A 178 11.42 -14.15 -0.86
CA ASP A 178 12.76 -13.65 -0.53
C ASP A 178 12.76 -12.94 0.83
N PHE A 179 11.68 -12.22 1.12
CA PHE A 179 11.49 -11.53 2.39
C PHE A 179 11.36 -12.51 3.57
N LYS A 180 10.47 -13.51 3.49
CA LYS A 180 10.30 -14.53 4.55
C LYS A 180 11.58 -15.32 4.83
N LYS A 181 12.35 -15.63 3.80
CA LYS A 181 13.63 -16.34 3.93
C LYS A 181 14.79 -15.43 4.39
N LYS A 182 14.55 -14.14 4.63
CA LYS A 182 15.56 -13.14 5.02
C LYS A 182 16.83 -13.21 4.18
N LYS A 183 16.68 -13.36 2.87
CA LYS A 183 17.82 -13.54 1.96
C LYS A 183 18.71 -12.31 1.96
N LYS A 184 20.01 -12.51 2.19
CA LYS A 184 21.02 -11.43 2.05
C LYS A 184 21.20 -10.98 0.60
N ILE A 185 20.94 -11.88 -0.36
CA ILE A 185 21.03 -11.62 -1.80
C ILE A 185 19.68 -11.93 -2.42
N PHE A 186 19.01 -10.93 -2.98
CA PHE A 186 17.66 -11.02 -3.52
C PHE A 186 17.52 -10.26 -4.83
N SER A 187 16.39 -10.43 -5.50
CA SER A 187 16.06 -9.66 -6.71
C SER A 187 15.06 -8.56 -6.33
N ALA A 188 15.37 -7.31 -6.69
CA ALA A 188 14.40 -6.24 -6.50
C ALA A 188 13.29 -6.34 -7.56
N LYS A 189 12.04 -6.37 -7.11
CA LYS A 189 10.83 -6.29 -7.95
C LYS A 189 10.39 -4.83 -8.17
N GLY A 190 10.74 -3.95 -7.23
CA GLY A 190 10.36 -2.56 -7.26
C GLY A 190 11.16 -1.72 -6.27
N ILE A 191 10.86 -0.45 -6.28
CA ILE A 191 11.28 0.52 -5.27
C ILE A 191 10.05 1.32 -4.83
N LEU A 192 9.86 1.46 -3.53
CA LEU A 192 8.87 2.33 -2.96
C LEU A 192 9.56 3.62 -2.51
N HIS A 193 9.09 4.76 -3.02
CA HIS A 193 9.58 6.07 -2.63
C HIS A 193 8.48 6.83 -1.87
N ILE A 194 8.86 7.66 -0.91
CA ILE A 194 7.91 8.39 -0.07
C ILE A 194 6.92 9.22 -0.90
N HIS A 195 7.36 9.83 -2.00
CA HIS A 195 6.47 10.57 -2.90
C HIS A 195 5.38 9.70 -3.53
N SER A 196 5.62 8.39 -3.70
CA SER A 196 4.58 7.46 -4.14
C SER A 196 3.48 7.32 -3.09
N LEU A 197 3.84 7.30 -1.81
CA LEU A 197 2.89 7.22 -0.69
C LEU A 197 2.08 8.52 -0.55
N LEU A 198 2.77 9.67 -0.58
CA LEU A 198 2.13 10.99 -0.51
C LEU A 198 1.12 11.23 -1.64
N LYS A 199 1.43 10.74 -2.87
CA LYS A 199 0.49 10.81 -4.00
C LYS A 199 -0.85 10.11 -3.73
N TYR A 200 -0.86 9.11 -2.86
CA TYR A 200 -2.08 8.41 -2.42
C TYR A 200 -2.65 9.00 -1.12
N GLY A 201 -2.14 10.18 -0.68
CA GLY A 201 -2.62 10.88 0.52
C GLY A 201 -2.31 10.14 1.82
N MET A 202 -1.18 9.45 1.88
CA MET A 202 -0.66 8.81 3.09
C MET A 202 0.34 9.76 3.75
N GLU A 203 0.04 10.19 4.95
CA GLU A 203 0.82 11.08 5.79
C GLU A 203 1.35 10.36 7.03
#